data_c3c9ea0ce312e640287ed528603a22fe
#
_entry.id   c3c9ea0ce312e640287ed528603a22fe
#
_cell.length_a   1.000
_cell.length_b   1.000
_cell.length_c   1.000
_cell.angle_alpha   90.00
_cell.angle_beta   90.00
_cell.angle_gamma   90.00
#
_symmetry.space_group_name_H-M   'P 1'
#
loop_
_entity.id
_entity.type
_entity.pdbx_description
1 polymer ?
#
loop_
_entity_poly.entity_id
_entity_poly.type
_entity_poly.pdbx_seq_one_letter_code
_entity_poly.pdbx_strand_id
1 'polypeptide(L)'
;MSIAIRDVREHELDSVLALNNAAGPAILPLDAAKLRQLFESAEYFRVAERDGTLAGFLIGFGAATCHDSSNFAWFGQRYPDFFYIDRVVVASRRRGGGVGRALYADVQSYAELRYPQLACEVFLQTGTDHALLFHGSFGFREVGQHVMVGHELLHPRIQPQIHRATGTGA
;
A
#
# COMPACT_ATOMS: atom_id res chain seq x y z
N MET A 1 6.85 5.25 23.53
CA MET A 1 6.27 5.90 22.32
C MET A 1 5.44 4.85 21.60
N SER A 2 4.12 4.95 21.70
CA SER A 2 3.20 3.98 21.08
C SER A 2 2.80 4.45 19.68
N ILE A 3 2.70 3.50 18.74
CA ILE A 3 2.10 3.70 17.42
C ILE A 3 0.69 3.11 17.51
N ALA A 4 -0.32 3.91 17.20
CA ALA A 4 -1.70 3.47 17.12
C ALA A 4 -2.11 3.39 15.64
N ILE A 5 -2.69 2.25 15.24
CA ILE A 5 -3.29 2.07 13.91
C ILE A 5 -4.80 2.13 14.08
N ARG A 6 -5.44 2.97 13.28
CA ARG A 6 -6.89 3.19 13.32
C ARG A 6 -7.44 3.60 11.97
N ASP A 7 -8.74 3.48 11.81
CA ASP A 7 -9.40 3.96 10.59
C ASP A 7 -9.20 5.47 10.42
N VAL A 8 -9.02 5.89 9.17
CA VAL A 8 -8.93 7.30 8.80
C VAL A 8 -10.27 7.99 9.04
N ARG A 9 -10.23 9.25 9.44
CA ARG A 9 -11.43 10.10 9.58
C ARG A 9 -11.50 11.06 8.40
N GLU A 10 -12.73 11.38 7.98
CA GLU A 10 -12.97 12.24 6.82
C GLU A 10 -12.25 13.60 6.92
N HIS A 11 -12.24 14.23 8.09
CA HIS A 11 -11.58 15.51 8.30
C HIS A 11 -10.04 15.44 8.27
N GLU A 12 -9.45 14.25 8.20
CA GLU A 12 -8.00 14.04 8.09
C GLU A 12 -7.53 13.94 6.64
N LEU A 13 -8.44 13.90 5.66
CA LEU A 13 -8.09 13.68 4.26
C LEU A 13 -7.12 14.73 3.71
N ASP A 14 -7.23 15.99 4.10
CA ASP A 14 -6.28 17.03 3.68
C ASP A 14 -4.85 16.74 4.21
N SER A 15 -4.74 16.26 5.43
CA SER A 15 -3.46 15.86 6.02
C SER A 15 -2.88 14.62 5.35
N VAL A 16 -3.73 13.66 5.01
CA VAL A 16 -3.35 12.45 4.24
C VAL A 16 -2.88 12.84 2.84
N LEU A 17 -3.59 13.75 2.17
CA LEU A 17 -3.20 14.27 0.84
C LEU A 17 -1.81 14.91 0.87
N ALA A 18 -1.58 15.80 1.84
CA ALA A 18 -0.29 16.44 2.03
C ALA A 18 0.83 15.41 2.28
N LEU A 19 0.56 14.40 3.10
CA LEU A 19 1.51 13.33 3.40
C LEU A 19 1.82 12.48 2.15
N ASN A 20 0.80 12.14 1.35
CA ASN A 20 0.96 11.42 0.09
C ASN A 20 1.88 12.19 -0.88
N ASN A 21 1.58 13.46 -1.09
CA ASN A 21 2.26 14.27 -2.09
C ASN A 21 3.68 14.70 -1.66
N ALA A 22 4.00 14.58 -0.38
CA ALA A 22 5.35 14.77 0.16
C ALA A 22 6.19 13.48 0.19
N ALA A 23 5.64 12.33 -0.18
CA ALA A 23 6.30 11.02 -0.01
C ALA A 23 7.46 10.77 -0.98
N GLY A 24 7.54 11.55 -2.05
CA GLY A 24 8.60 11.44 -3.07
C GLY A 24 8.18 10.63 -4.30
N PRO A 25 9.13 10.38 -5.22
CA PRO A 25 8.83 9.91 -6.57
C PRO A 25 8.32 8.45 -6.65
N ALA A 26 8.49 7.69 -5.59
CA ALA A 26 8.01 6.29 -5.54
C ALA A 26 6.50 6.16 -5.24
N ILE A 27 5.84 7.27 -4.92
CA ILE A 27 4.40 7.32 -4.64
C ILE A 27 3.75 8.28 -5.63
N LEU A 28 2.76 7.81 -6.38
CA LEU A 28 2.03 8.67 -7.32
C LEU A 28 1.28 9.76 -6.56
N PRO A 29 1.40 11.02 -7.01
CA PRO A 29 0.67 12.12 -6.42
C PRO A 29 -0.85 11.92 -6.58
N LEU A 30 -1.61 12.52 -5.70
CA LEU A 30 -3.07 12.54 -5.71
C LEU A 30 -3.56 13.98 -5.74
N ASP A 31 -4.74 14.18 -6.31
CA ASP A 31 -5.57 15.34 -6.03
C ASP A 31 -6.66 14.99 -4.99
N ALA A 32 -7.38 16.01 -4.53
CA ALA A 32 -8.41 15.85 -3.51
C ALA A 32 -9.58 14.97 -4.00
N ALA A 33 -9.95 15.06 -5.28
CA ALA A 33 -11.05 14.28 -5.86
C ALA A 33 -10.68 12.79 -5.91
N LYS A 34 -9.46 12.47 -6.33
CA LYS A 34 -8.97 11.09 -6.36
C LYS A 34 -8.84 10.50 -4.96
N LEU A 35 -8.32 11.27 -3.99
CA LEU A 35 -8.26 10.81 -2.60
C LEU A 35 -9.66 10.55 -2.03
N ARG A 36 -10.63 11.41 -2.33
CA ARG A 36 -12.03 11.22 -1.94
C ARG A 36 -12.59 9.91 -2.53
N GLN A 37 -12.37 9.66 -3.81
CA GLN A 37 -12.76 8.41 -4.46
C GLN A 37 -12.14 7.19 -3.77
N LEU A 38 -10.84 7.24 -3.44
CA LEU A 38 -10.17 6.17 -2.72
C LEU A 38 -10.79 5.98 -1.32
N PHE A 39 -11.09 7.06 -0.61
CA PHE A 39 -11.71 7.01 0.71
C PHE A 39 -13.09 6.33 0.69
N GLU A 40 -13.90 6.62 -0.32
CA GLU A 40 -15.26 6.08 -0.46
C GLU A 40 -15.27 4.61 -0.92
N SER A 41 -14.23 4.17 -1.66
CA SER A 41 -14.18 2.84 -2.26
C SER A 41 -13.26 1.85 -1.55
N ALA A 42 -12.33 2.32 -0.72
CA ALA A 42 -11.37 1.45 -0.06
C ALA A 42 -12.04 0.53 0.97
N GLU A 43 -11.66 -0.72 0.94
CA GLU A 43 -12.03 -1.69 1.98
C GLU A 43 -11.21 -1.49 3.26
N TYR A 44 -10.00 -1.01 3.10
CA TYR A 44 -9.08 -0.73 4.18
C TYR A 44 -8.43 0.63 3.96
N PHE A 45 -8.68 1.57 4.88
CA PHE A 45 -8.00 2.85 4.87
C PHE A 45 -7.68 3.25 6.31
N ARG A 46 -6.46 2.94 6.73
CA ARG A 46 -5.99 3.19 8.08
C ARG A 46 -4.82 4.14 8.13
N VAL A 47 -4.77 4.89 9.21
CA VAL A 47 -3.69 5.80 9.55
C VAL A 47 -2.89 5.27 10.73
N ALA A 48 -1.60 5.55 10.72
CA ALA A 48 -0.73 5.38 11.87
C ALA A 48 -0.57 6.73 12.58
N GLU A 49 -0.92 6.76 13.85
CA GLU A 49 -0.72 7.90 14.73
C GLU A 49 0.43 7.61 15.68
N ARG A 50 1.33 8.57 15.81
CA ARG A 50 2.43 8.50 16.78
C ARG A 50 2.53 9.82 17.53
N ASP A 51 2.45 9.74 18.85
CA ASP A 51 2.50 10.91 19.71
C ASP A 51 1.44 11.96 19.36
N GLY A 52 0.20 11.53 19.05
CA GLY A 52 -0.91 12.39 18.66
C GLY A 52 -0.80 13.02 17.27
N THR A 53 0.15 12.58 16.46
CA THR A 53 0.41 13.14 15.12
C THR A 53 0.31 12.05 14.04
N LEU A 54 -0.29 12.39 12.90
CA LEU A 54 -0.33 11.52 11.72
C LEU A 54 1.10 11.19 11.25
N ALA A 55 1.45 9.91 11.28
CA ALA A 55 2.78 9.42 10.96
C ALA A 55 2.86 8.61 9.66
N GLY A 56 1.72 8.12 9.18
CA GLY A 56 1.63 7.35 7.94
C GLY A 56 0.21 6.86 7.69
N PHE A 57 0.00 6.22 6.55
CA PHE A 57 -1.28 5.58 6.20
C PHE A 57 -1.07 4.44 5.21
N LEU A 58 -2.09 3.59 5.09
CA LEU A 58 -2.17 2.51 4.12
C LEU A 58 -3.59 2.42 3.56
N ILE A 59 -3.69 2.24 2.23
CA ILE A 59 -4.96 2.04 1.51
C ILE A 59 -4.91 0.67 0.82
N GLY A 60 -5.99 -0.09 0.93
CA GLY A 60 -6.09 -1.40 0.31
C GLY A 60 -7.50 -1.76 -0.13
N PHE A 61 -7.57 -2.72 -1.06
CA PHE A 61 -8.78 -3.13 -1.76
C PHE A 61 -8.85 -4.65 -1.91
N GLY A 62 -10.02 -5.22 -1.71
CA GLY A 62 -10.29 -6.60 -2.09
C GLY A 62 -10.43 -6.77 -3.60
N ALA A 63 -10.21 -7.98 -4.11
CA ALA A 63 -10.25 -8.31 -5.53
C ALA A 63 -11.60 -7.99 -6.23
N ALA A 64 -12.70 -7.98 -5.47
CA ALA A 64 -14.03 -7.66 -5.98
C ALA A 64 -14.30 -6.15 -6.15
N THR A 65 -13.38 -5.30 -5.68
CA THR A 65 -13.54 -3.84 -5.78
C THR A 65 -13.29 -3.39 -7.21
N CYS A 66 -14.09 -2.44 -7.70
CA CYS A 66 -13.81 -1.75 -8.95
C CYS A 66 -12.68 -0.72 -8.72
N HIS A 67 -11.47 -1.05 -9.16
CA HIS A 67 -10.29 -0.21 -9.02
C HIS A 67 -9.67 0.04 -10.39
N ASP A 68 -9.35 1.28 -10.71
CA ASP A 68 -8.90 1.71 -12.05
C ASP A 68 -7.37 1.60 -12.27
N SER A 69 -6.63 1.06 -11.30
CA SER A 69 -5.19 0.87 -11.43
C SER A 69 -4.86 -0.28 -12.39
N SER A 70 -3.94 -0.04 -13.33
CA SER A 70 -3.38 -1.08 -14.20
C SER A 70 -2.67 -2.19 -13.40
N ASN A 71 -2.10 -1.85 -12.25
CA ASN A 71 -1.45 -2.79 -11.36
C ASN A 71 -2.46 -3.72 -10.70
N PHE A 72 -3.58 -3.16 -10.21
CA PHE A 72 -4.69 -3.96 -9.70
C PHE A 72 -5.23 -4.92 -10.76
N ALA A 73 -5.45 -4.42 -11.99
CA ALA A 73 -5.92 -5.24 -13.11
C ALA A 73 -4.92 -6.36 -13.46
N TRP A 74 -3.61 -6.11 -13.36
CA TRP A 74 -2.58 -7.13 -13.58
C TRP A 74 -2.72 -8.32 -12.61
N PHE A 75 -2.99 -8.05 -11.34
CA PHE A 75 -3.28 -9.11 -10.35
C PHE A 75 -4.58 -9.82 -10.63
N GLY A 76 -5.65 -9.08 -10.95
CA GLY A 76 -6.97 -9.64 -11.25
C GLY A 76 -7.00 -10.59 -12.44
N GLN A 77 -6.09 -10.43 -13.40
CA GLN A 77 -5.93 -11.34 -14.53
C GLN A 77 -5.25 -12.67 -14.16
N ARG A 78 -4.56 -12.74 -13.03
CA ARG A 78 -3.69 -13.85 -12.64
C ARG A 78 -4.14 -14.58 -11.39
N TYR A 79 -4.86 -13.89 -10.53
CA TYR A 79 -5.28 -14.41 -9.23
C TYR A 79 -6.77 -14.19 -9.04
N PRO A 80 -7.54 -15.24 -8.68
CA PRO A 80 -8.99 -15.14 -8.55
C PRO A 80 -9.41 -14.33 -7.32
N ASP A 81 -8.59 -14.33 -6.27
CA ASP A 81 -8.89 -13.66 -5.01
C ASP A 81 -7.61 -13.18 -4.33
N PHE A 82 -7.59 -11.91 -3.94
CA PHE A 82 -6.45 -11.27 -3.29
C PHE A 82 -6.87 -9.98 -2.60
N PHE A 83 -6.10 -9.56 -1.62
CA PHE A 83 -6.16 -8.20 -1.08
C PHE A 83 -5.00 -7.39 -1.63
N TYR A 84 -5.28 -6.23 -2.18
CA TYR A 84 -4.31 -5.36 -2.84
C TYR A 84 -3.98 -4.13 -2.01
N ILE A 85 -2.71 -3.92 -1.71
CA ILE A 85 -2.21 -2.68 -1.12
C ILE A 85 -1.94 -1.70 -2.26
N ASP A 86 -2.76 -0.66 -2.35
CA ASP A 86 -2.61 0.39 -3.36
C ASP A 86 -1.43 1.31 -3.02
N ARG A 87 -1.32 1.68 -1.76
CA ARG A 87 -0.19 2.49 -1.27
C ARG A 87 0.01 2.38 0.23
N VAL A 88 1.26 2.54 0.62
CA VAL A 88 1.69 2.77 1.99
C VAL A 88 2.60 3.99 2.02
N VAL A 89 2.31 4.93 2.89
CA VAL A 89 3.08 6.16 3.05
C VAL A 89 3.48 6.34 4.50
N VAL A 90 4.76 6.64 4.74
CA VAL A 90 5.29 6.99 6.05
C VAL A 90 5.93 8.36 5.95
N ALA A 91 5.55 9.26 6.86
CA ALA A 91 6.13 10.59 6.94
C ALA A 91 7.66 10.52 7.02
N SER A 92 8.36 11.35 6.23
CA SER A 92 9.83 11.30 6.11
C SER A 92 10.53 11.38 7.47
N ARG A 93 10.03 12.25 8.35
CA ARG A 93 10.55 12.43 9.73
C ARG A 93 10.31 11.21 10.64
N ARG A 94 9.48 10.27 10.24
CA ARG A 94 9.08 9.09 11.02
C ARG A 94 9.60 7.78 10.41
N ARG A 95 10.35 7.84 9.32
CA ARG A 95 11.00 6.67 8.71
C ARG A 95 12.02 6.08 9.69
N GLY A 96 12.16 4.75 9.67
CA GLY A 96 13.00 4.03 10.63
C GLY A 96 12.41 3.88 12.04
N GLY A 97 11.27 4.54 12.33
CA GLY A 97 10.60 4.51 13.64
C GLY A 97 9.53 3.43 13.82
N GLY A 98 9.46 2.43 12.95
CA GLY A 98 8.53 1.29 13.08
C GLY A 98 7.13 1.52 12.52
N VAL A 99 6.81 2.72 12.01
CA VAL A 99 5.46 3.06 11.48
C VAL A 99 5.07 2.15 10.32
N GLY A 100 5.95 1.95 9.35
CA GLY A 100 5.69 1.05 8.23
C GLY A 100 5.47 -0.40 8.68
N ARG A 101 6.26 -0.88 9.64
CA ARG A 101 6.07 -2.22 10.22
C ARG A 101 4.72 -2.36 10.91
N ALA A 102 4.28 -1.35 11.66
CA ALA A 102 2.99 -1.38 12.34
C ALA A 102 1.83 -1.42 11.34
N LEU A 103 1.87 -0.60 10.28
CA LEU A 103 0.87 -0.62 9.19
C LEU A 103 0.83 -1.98 8.48
N TYR A 104 1.99 -2.57 8.17
CA TYR A 104 2.04 -3.87 7.51
C TYR A 104 1.57 -5.02 8.41
N ALA A 105 1.94 -5.02 9.68
CA ALA A 105 1.44 -6.02 10.63
C ALA A 105 -0.08 -5.96 10.78
N ASP A 106 -0.64 -4.75 10.81
CA ASP A 106 -2.09 -4.55 10.90
C ASP A 106 -2.82 -5.01 9.63
N VAL A 107 -2.35 -4.62 8.44
CA VAL A 107 -2.98 -5.04 7.17
C VAL A 107 -2.82 -6.54 6.91
N GLN A 108 -1.69 -7.15 7.30
CA GLN A 108 -1.53 -8.60 7.21
C GLN A 108 -2.56 -9.32 8.10
N SER A 109 -2.70 -8.90 9.35
CA SER A 109 -3.71 -9.47 10.26
C SER A 109 -5.13 -9.30 9.74
N TYR A 110 -5.42 -8.18 9.08
CA TYR A 110 -6.70 -7.93 8.43
C TYR A 110 -6.93 -8.87 7.23
N ALA A 111 -5.94 -8.98 6.35
CA ALA A 111 -6.04 -9.69 5.09
C ALA A 111 -6.02 -11.21 5.27
N GLU A 112 -5.18 -11.75 6.16
CA GLU A 112 -5.03 -13.19 6.40
C GLU A 112 -6.34 -13.89 6.79
N LEU A 113 -7.25 -13.18 7.43
CA LEU A 113 -8.57 -13.70 7.82
C LEU A 113 -9.59 -13.70 6.67
N ARG A 114 -9.32 -13.02 5.56
CA ARG A 114 -10.29 -12.72 4.50
C ARG A 114 -9.87 -13.14 3.11
N TYR A 115 -8.57 -13.15 2.86
CA TYR A 115 -8.00 -13.33 1.52
C TYR A 115 -6.87 -14.35 1.52
N PRO A 116 -6.74 -15.18 0.47
CA PRO A 116 -5.65 -16.14 0.36
C PRO A 116 -4.30 -15.50 0.07
N GLN A 117 -4.31 -14.24 -0.41
CA GLN A 117 -3.12 -13.53 -0.86
C GLN A 117 -3.20 -12.04 -0.57
N LEU A 118 -2.05 -11.46 -0.20
CA LEU A 118 -1.83 -10.03 -0.07
C LEU A 118 -0.89 -9.60 -1.20
N ALA A 119 -1.32 -8.65 -2.01
CA ALA A 119 -0.62 -8.19 -3.20
C ALA A 119 -0.22 -6.72 -3.08
N CYS A 120 0.91 -6.36 -3.61
CA CYS A 120 1.36 -4.98 -3.78
C CYS A 120 2.34 -4.88 -4.94
N GLU A 121 2.72 -3.68 -5.31
CA GLU A 121 3.81 -3.44 -6.25
C GLU A 121 4.91 -2.56 -5.64
N VAL A 122 6.11 -2.71 -6.18
CA VAL A 122 7.28 -1.88 -5.86
C VAL A 122 7.81 -1.27 -7.15
N PHE A 123 8.02 0.04 -7.17
CA PHE A 123 8.69 0.70 -8.29
C PHE A 123 10.17 0.32 -8.32
N LEU A 124 10.64 -0.19 -9.44
CA LEU A 124 12.05 -0.48 -9.67
C LEU A 124 12.76 0.78 -10.19
N GLN A 125 13.33 1.53 -9.30
CA GLN A 125 14.19 2.67 -9.60
C GLN A 125 15.50 2.54 -8.84
N THR A 126 16.51 3.31 -9.23
CA THR A 126 17.76 3.37 -8.48
C THR A 126 17.48 3.76 -7.02
N GLY A 127 17.91 2.94 -6.07
CA GLY A 127 17.67 3.16 -4.63
C GLY A 127 16.41 2.51 -4.05
N THR A 128 15.72 1.64 -4.80
CA THR A 128 14.53 0.92 -4.30
C THR A 128 14.84 -0.33 -3.48
N ASP A 129 16.10 -0.70 -3.31
CA ASP A 129 16.52 -1.89 -2.56
C ASP A 129 15.90 -1.94 -1.15
N HIS A 130 15.77 -0.78 -0.50
CA HIS A 130 15.12 -0.69 0.81
C HIS A 130 13.65 -1.10 0.79
N ALA A 131 12.91 -0.76 -0.27
CA ALA A 131 11.51 -1.15 -0.41
C ALA A 131 11.40 -2.66 -0.64
N LEU A 132 12.25 -3.24 -1.48
CA LEU A 132 12.29 -4.68 -1.73
C LEU A 132 12.65 -5.46 -0.46
N LEU A 133 13.67 -5.03 0.27
CA LEU A 133 14.08 -5.64 1.54
C LEU A 133 12.96 -5.54 2.59
N PHE A 134 12.29 -4.38 2.66
CA PHE A 134 11.16 -4.19 3.55
C PHE A 134 10.04 -5.18 3.26
N HIS A 135 9.58 -5.28 2.00
CA HIS A 135 8.53 -6.22 1.60
C HIS A 135 8.96 -7.68 1.80
N GLY A 136 10.21 -8.02 1.44
CA GLY A 136 10.76 -9.35 1.68
C GLY A 136 10.76 -9.74 3.16
N SER A 137 11.00 -8.79 4.07
CA SER A 137 10.96 -9.03 5.51
C SER A 137 9.56 -9.38 6.04
N PHE A 138 8.50 -9.07 5.28
CA PHE A 138 7.11 -9.46 5.53
C PHE A 138 6.66 -10.69 4.75
N GLY A 139 7.59 -11.40 4.08
CA GLY A 139 7.28 -12.62 3.34
C GLY A 139 6.74 -12.40 1.93
N PHE A 140 6.79 -11.18 1.40
CA PHE A 140 6.45 -10.93 0.01
C PHE A 140 7.48 -11.53 -0.95
N ARG A 141 6.99 -12.03 -2.08
CA ARG A 141 7.81 -12.60 -3.16
C ARG A 141 7.45 -11.94 -4.48
N GLU A 142 8.44 -11.70 -5.31
CA GLU A 142 8.25 -11.26 -6.68
C GLU A 142 7.46 -12.31 -7.46
N VAL A 143 6.47 -11.85 -8.24
CA VAL A 143 5.65 -12.69 -9.12
C VAL A 143 5.64 -12.20 -10.56
N GLY A 144 6.38 -11.15 -10.88
CA GLY A 144 6.52 -10.62 -12.23
C GLY A 144 7.13 -9.24 -12.28
N GLN A 145 7.22 -8.72 -13.49
CA GLN A 145 7.59 -7.33 -13.77
C GLN A 145 6.73 -6.83 -14.94
N HIS A 146 6.33 -5.59 -14.90
CA HIS A 146 5.70 -4.93 -16.03
C HIS A 146 5.99 -3.42 -16.03
N VAL A 147 5.67 -2.77 -17.13
CA VAL A 147 5.85 -1.33 -17.31
C VAL A 147 4.51 -0.64 -17.13
N MET A 148 4.45 0.42 -16.32
CA MET A 148 3.27 1.26 -16.24
C MET A 148 3.06 2.03 -17.54
N VAL A 149 1.88 1.90 -18.13
CA VAL A 149 1.47 2.67 -19.30
C VAL A 149 0.75 3.93 -18.82
N GLY A 150 1.20 5.11 -19.25
CA GLY A 150 0.45 6.36 -19.06
C GLY A 150 1.09 7.45 -18.20
N HIS A 151 2.33 7.33 -17.77
CA HIS A 151 3.07 8.43 -17.13
C HIS A 151 4.21 8.93 -18.02
N GLU A 152 4.24 10.25 -18.26
CA GLU A 152 5.24 10.95 -19.10
C GLU A 152 6.67 10.95 -18.55
N LEU A 153 6.91 10.41 -17.37
CA LEU A 153 8.24 10.31 -16.78
C LEU A 153 8.71 8.86 -16.82
N LEU A 154 9.66 8.59 -17.72
CA LEU A 154 10.49 7.39 -17.79
C LEU A 154 9.78 6.15 -17.22
N HIS A 155 9.12 5.38 -18.06
CA HIS A 155 8.36 4.17 -17.74
C HIS A 155 8.92 3.42 -16.53
N PRO A 156 8.43 3.67 -15.30
CA PRO A 156 8.96 2.96 -14.13
C PRO A 156 8.63 1.48 -14.29
N ARG A 157 9.64 0.65 -14.18
CA ARG A 157 9.43 -0.79 -14.06
C ARG A 157 8.78 -1.03 -12.70
N ILE A 158 7.74 -1.84 -12.69
CA ILE A 158 7.02 -2.24 -11.50
C ILE A 158 7.25 -3.71 -11.26
N GLN A 159 7.51 -4.04 -10.02
CA GLN A 159 7.67 -5.40 -9.56
C GLN A 159 6.46 -5.78 -8.70
N PRO A 160 5.47 -6.50 -9.26
CA PRO A 160 4.38 -7.07 -8.48
C PRO A 160 4.90 -8.06 -7.46
N GLN A 161 4.35 -8.01 -6.26
CA GLN A 161 4.74 -8.85 -5.13
C GLN A 161 3.51 -9.46 -4.48
N ILE A 162 3.64 -10.70 -4.04
CA ILE A 162 2.60 -11.41 -3.32
C ILE A 162 3.15 -11.98 -2.01
N HIS A 163 2.38 -11.82 -0.96
CA HIS A 163 2.45 -12.59 0.26
C HIS A 163 1.27 -13.57 0.29
N ARG A 164 1.55 -14.86 0.43
CA ARG A 164 0.51 -15.87 0.64
C ARG A 164 0.20 -15.96 2.12
N ALA A 165 -1.06 -15.91 2.48
CA ALA A 165 -1.49 -16.26 3.81
C ALA A 165 -0.96 -17.67 4.12
N THR A 166 -0.28 -17.83 5.24
CA THR A 166 0.13 -19.13 5.73
C THR A 166 -1.13 -19.86 6.13
N GLY A 167 -1.70 -20.62 5.17
CA GLY A 167 -2.83 -21.46 5.46
C GLY A 167 -2.48 -22.37 6.63
N THR A 168 -3.26 -22.31 7.68
CA THR A 168 -3.38 -23.41 8.62
C THR A 168 -3.79 -24.63 7.80
N GLY A 169 -2.81 -25.46 7.45
CA GLY A 169 -3.07 -26.74 6.84
C GLY A 169 -3.97 -27.55 7.77
N ALA A 170 -5.11 -27.92 7.25
CA ALA A 170 -5.89 -29.03 7.79
C ALA A 170 -5.39 -30.32 7.13
#